data_a50dbbb9097f0d198f50733ac9ea9cac
#
_entry.id   a50dbbb9097f0d198f50733ac9ea9cac
#
_cell.length_a   1.000
_cell.length_b   1.000
_cell.length_c   1.000
_cell.angle_alpha   90.00
_cell.angle_beta   90.00
_cell.angle_gamma   90.00
#
_symmetry.space_group_name_H-M   'P 1'
#
loop_
_entity.id
_entity.type
_entity.pdbx_description
1 polymer ?
#
loop_
_entity_poly.entity_id
_entity_poly.type
_entity_poly.pdbx_seq_one_letter_code
_entity_poly.pdbx_strand_id
1 'polypeptide(L)' 'MTREIAKQHLLNFIHHQLTLIDFVDTRAAKRSLYDQAFGAVMYYTSTAAAENAYFADVETAWENEFRPKFEEKIYG' A
#
# COMPACT_ATOMS: atom_id res chain seq x y z
N MET A 1 -9.67 15.69 8.84
CA MET A 1 -9.95 14.40 8.17
C MET A 1 -10.18 13.33 9.23
N THR A 2 -11.23 12.54 9.09
CA THR A 2 -11.50 11.46 10.02
C THR A 2 -10.58 10.28 9.74
N ARG A 3 -10.41 9.40 10.73
CA ARG A 3 -9.61 8.18 10.55
C ARG A 3 -10.18 7.31 9.45
N GLU A 4 -11.50 7.26 9.35
CA GLU A 4 -12.18 6.46 8.34
C GLU A 4 -11.88 6.95 6.93
N ILE A 5 -11.89 8.27 6.72
CA ILE A 5 -11.55 8.86 5.44
C ILE A 5 -10.07 8.63 5.12
N ALA A 6 -9.19 8.78 6.11
CA ALA A 6 -7.76 8.54 5.93
C ALA A 6 -7.50 7.08 5.52
N LYS A 7 -8.19 6.14 6.16
CA LYS A 7 -8.06 4.72 5.83
C LYS A 7 -8.53 4.45 4.40
N GLN A 8 -9.63 5.06 4.00
CA GLN A 8 -10.16 4.90 2.64
C GLN A 8 -9.18 5.47 1.62
N HIS A 9 -8.58 6.62 1.90
CA HIS A 9 -7.57 7.20 1.02
C HIS A 9 -6.35 6.29 0.90
N LEU A 10 -5.92 5.67 1.99
CA LEU A 10 -4.80 4.74 1.96
C LEU A 10 -5.11 3.53 1.07
N LEU A 11 -6.28 2.93 1.25
CA LEU A 11 -6.67 1.78 0.45
C LEU A 11 -6.80 2.16 -1.02
N ASN A 12 -7.39 3.33 -1.31
CA ASN A 12 -7.50 3.82 -2.67
C ASN A 12 -6.13 4.05 -3.31
N PHE A 13 -5.18 4.56 -2.55
CA PHE A 13 -3.82 4.76 -3.03
C PHE A 13 -3.15 3.44 -3.39
N ILE A 14 -3.29 2.43 -2.53
CA ILE A 14 -2.72 1.11 -2.79
C ILE A 14 -3.31 0.52 -4.08
N HIS A 15 -4.63 0.58 -4.23
CA HIS A 15 -5.29 0.08 -5.44
C HIS A 15 -4.87 0.85 -6.68
N HIS A 16 -4.70 2.16 -6.56
CA HIS A 16 -4.25 2.99 -7.66
C HIS A 16 -2.85 2.57 -8.12
N GLN A 17 -1.93 2.35 -7.17
CA GLN A 17 -0.59 1.90 -7.50
C GLN A 17 -0.59 0.52 -8.14
N LEU A 18 -1.45 -0.39 -7.68
CA LEU A 18 -1.60 -1.72 -8.28
C LEU A 18 -2.11 -1.64 -9.72
N THR A 19 -2.94 -0.65 -10.03
CA THR A 19 -3.41 -0.42 -11.38
C THR A 19 -2.31 0.16 -12.25
N LEU A 20 -1.61 1.17 -11.74
CA LEU A 20 -0.55 1.84 -12.50
C LEU A 20 0.61 0.91 -12.85
N ILE A 21 0.88 -0.07 -12.01
CA ILE A 21 2.01 -0.98 -12.22
C ILE A 21 1.90 -1.76 -13.54
N ASP A 22 0.68 -1.95 -14.03
CA ASP A 22 0.45 -2.64 -15.29
C ASP A 22 0.76 -1.76 -16.50
N PHE A 23 0.93 -0.45 -16.30
CA PHE A 23 1.18 0.51 -17.36
C PHE A 23 2.63 0.97 -17.44
N VAL A 24 3.51 0.47 -16.57
CA VAL A 24 4.93 0.81 -16.62
C VAL A 24 5.72 -0.40 -17.10
N ASP A 25 6.81 -0.13 -17.83
CA ASP A 25 7.52 -1.19 -18.57
C ASP A 25 8.74 -1.74 -17.85
N THR A 26 9.37 -0.94 -16.97
CA THR A 26 10.62 -1.37 -16.35
C THR A 26 10.36 -1.89 -14.94
N ARG A 27 11.22 -2.82 -14.51
CA ARG A 27 11.16 -3.32 -13.14
C ARG A 27 11.43 -2.20 -12.14
N ALA A 28 12.32 -1.28 -12.46
CA ALA A 28 12.63 -0.16 -11.59
C ALA A 28 11.41 0.73 -11.35
N ALA A 29 10.63 1.01 -12.41
CA ALA A 29 9.41 1.80 -12.29
C ALA A 29 8.35 1.06 -11.46
N LYS A 30 8.20 -0.24 -11.69
CA LYS A 30 7.28 -1.06 -10.91
C LYS A 30 7.66 -1.08 -9.44
N ARG A 31 8.95 -1.23 -9.16
CA ARG A 31 9.46 -1.23 -7.79
C ARG A 31 9.21 0.12 -7.12
N SER A 32 9.32 1.22 -7.85
CA SER A 32 9.05 2.55 -7.33
C SER A 32 7.59 2.66 -6.87
N LEU A 33 6.65 2.14 -7.64
CA LEU A 33 5.23 2.14 -7.26
C LEU A 33 4.99 1.29 -6.02
N TYR A 34 5.64 0.14 -5.93
CA TYR A 34 5.58 -0.71 -4.76
C TYR A 34 6.12 0.03 -3.52
N ASP A 35 7.28 0.67 -3.65
CA ASP A 35 7.90 1.38 -2.53
C ASP A 35 7.02 2.53 -2.04
N GLN A 36 6.35 3.23 -2.94
CA GLN A 36 5.43 4.31 -2.58
C GLN A 36 4.24 3.77 -1.77
N ALA A 37 3.67 2.65 -2.20
CA ALA A 37 2.55 2.03 -1.49
C ALA A 37 3.00 1.53 -0.11
N PHE A 38 4.14 0.87 -0.06
CA PHE A 38 4.72 0.39 1.20
C PHE A 38 4.95 1.55 2.16
N GLY A 39 5.56 2.64 1.67
CA GLY A 39 5.83 3.82 2.48
C GLY A 39 4.56 4.43 3.05
N ALA A 40 3.49 4.48 2.26
CA ALA A 40 2.21 4.99 2.72
C ALA A 40 1.62 4.11 3.83
N VAL A 41 1.68 2.78 3.67
CA VAL A 41 1.21 1.86 4.71
C VAL A 41 2.00 2.05 5.99
N MET A 42 3.32 2.12 5.90
CA MET A 42 4.19 2.30 7.06
C MET A 42 3.91 3.63 7.76
N TYR A 43 3.72 4.70 6.99
CA TYR A 43 3.41 6.01 7.54
C TYR A 43 2.13 5.97 8.38
N TYR A 44 1.05 5.43 7.81
CA TYR A 44 -0.24 5.42 8.49
C TYR A 44 -0.28 4.45 9.67
N THR A 45 0.48 3.37 9.63
CA THR A 45 0.46 2.39 10.71
C THR A 45 1.41 2.73 11.85
N SER A 46 2.35 3.66 11.63
CA SER A 46 3.37 4.01 12.63
C SER A 46 3.22 5.41 13.22
N THR A 47 2.26 6.21 12.76
CA THR A 47 2.17 7.62 13.17
C THR A 47 1.82 7.83 14.65
N ALA A 48 0.97 6.98 15.22
CA ALA A 48 0.59 7.08 16.61
C ALA A 48 0.15 5.71 17.12
N ALA A 49 0.52 5.40 18.37
CA ALA A 49 0.16 4.13 18.97
C ALA A 49 -1.35 3.89 18.99
N ALA A 50 -2.12 4.95 19.23
CA ALA A 50 -3.57 4.86 19.25
C ALA A 50 -4.16 4.59 17.86
N GLU A 51 -3.46 5.04 16.81
CA GLU A 51 -3.90 4.84 15.43
C GLU A 51 -3.51 3.47 14.90
N ASN A 52 -2.44 2.88 15.41
CA ASN A 52 -1.96 1.58 14.93
C ASN A 52 -3.03 0.51 15.02
N ALA A 53 -3.78 0.47 16.11
CA ALA A 53 -4.85 -0.53 16.27
C ALA A 53 -5.94 -0.35 15.21
N TYR A 54 -6.25 0.89 14.85
CA TYR A 54 -7.27 1.17 13.85
C TYR A 54 -6.84 0.72 12.46
N PHE A 55 -5.55 0.84 12.15
CA PHE A 55 -5.03 0.49 10.83
C PHE A 55 -4.46 -0.94 10.77
N ALA A 56 -4.62 -1.73 11.82
CA ALA A 56 -4.05 -3.09 11.86
C ALA A 56 -4.59 -3.98 10.75
N ASP A 57 -5.85 -3.83 10.37
CA ASP A 57 -6.45 -4.60 9.28
C ASP A 57 -5.85 -4.24 7.93
N VAL A 58 -5.47 -2.99 7.72
CA VAL A 58 -4.80 -2.57 6.49
C VAL A 58 -3.39 -3.18 6.44
N GLU A 59 -2.69 -3.19 7.57
CA GLU A 59 -1.36 -3.80 7.65
C GLU A 59 -1.44 -5.30 7.37
N THR A 60 -2.43 -5.98 7.92
CA THR A 60 -2.64 -7.40 7.65
C THR A 60 -2.97 -7.64 6.18
N ALA A 61 -3.84 -6.82 5.60
CA ALA A 61 -4.18 -6.93 4.18
C ALA A 61 -2.96 -6.65 3.30
N TRP A 62 -2.10 -5.72 3.70
CA TRP A 62 -0.86 -5.45 2.98
C TRP A 62 0.01 -6.69 2.91
N GLU A 63 0.26 -7.33 4.05
CA GLU A 63 1.13 -8.51 4.10
C GLU A 63 0.54 -9.71 3.36
N ASN A 64 -0.77 -9.92 3.46
CA ASN A 64 -1.39 -11.14 2.96
C ASN A 64 -1.99 -11.01 1.56
N GLU A 65 -2.28 -9.80 1.11
CA GLU A 65 -2.95 -9.59 -0.16
C GLU A 65 -2.20 -8.65 -1.09
N PHE A 66 -1.92 -7.43 -0.66
CA PHE A 66 -1.38 -6.41 -1.56
C PHE A 66 0.08 -6.64 -1.90
N ARG A 67 0.91 -6.90 -0.91
CA ARG A 67 2.34 -7.14 -1.12
C ARG A 67 2.60 -8.30 -2.08
N PRO A 68 1.95 -9.46 -1.91
CA PRO A 68 2.12 -10.55 -2.87
C PRO A 68 1.72 -10.19 -4.29
N LYS A 69 0.66 -9.38 -4.45
CA LYS A 69 0.24 -8.93 -5.77
C LYS A 69 1.29 -8.03 -6.42
N PHE A 70 1.88 -7.10 -5.66
CA PHE A 70 2.96 -6.27 -6.15
C PHE A 70 4.16 -7.11 -6.55
N GLU A 71 4.56 -8.03 -5.70
CA GLU A 71 5.72 -8.88 -5.96
C GLU A 71 5.54 -9.74 -7.20
N GLU A 72 4.35 -10.27 -7.40
CA GLU A 72 4.04 -11.04 -8.60
C GLU A 72 4.20 -10.18 -9.86
N LYS A 73 3.74 -8.94 -9.83
CA LYS A 73 3.84 -8.04 -10.98
C LYS A 73 5.27 -7.58 -11.24
N ILE A 74 6.11 -7.54 -10.21
CA ILE A 74 7.50 -7.10 -10.34
C ILE A 74 8.42 -8.26 -10.73
N TYR A 75 8.28 -9.40 -10.05
CA TYR A 75 9.21 -10.51 -10.14
C TYR A 75 8.64 -11.77 -10.79
N GLY A 76 7.33 -11.86 -10.80
CA GLY A 76 6.65 -12.99 -11.39
C GLY A 76 6.48 -12.85 -12.87
#